data_8e92f00d54ea3957207366a5860146dd
#
_entry.id   8e92f00d54ea3957207366a5860146dd
#
_cell.length_a   1.000
_cell.length_b   1.000
_cell.length_c   1.000
_cell.angle_alpha   90.00
_cell.angle_beta   90.00
_cell.angle_gamma   90.00
#
_symmetry.space_group_name_H-M   'P 1'
#
loop_
_entity.id
_entity.type
_entity.pdbx_description
1 polymer ?
#
loop_
_entity_poly.entity_id
_entity_poly.type
_entity_poly.pdbx_seq_one_letter_code
_entity_poly.pdbx_strand_id
1 'polypeptide(L)'
;MSGAARNTFGGPPILRADKVDPSYLLLATLNTGDHRGDEGFAHLTDLTGAILHTWKTGYETSVAHLQKNGDLFVAQLEPNRPDTSHFPGGGRTGILQRLDWRGTVLWEYRHEAMHHDFEVLPNGNVVVTVWEHIKPEIARAVVSDERAELWCDALLEVTPRGDVVWEWHAQDHLDPKSSLLNEFPHRIEWTHINSVRHVPKNPVNGEEALLVSMRNTNAVYLISKKTKRVIWSSEQWLTAGQHDATLTPEGTVLVFDNALHRRPTSRSEVVASRVIEIDPRTNAVTWELTGGPSSSERASFYSSIMCGAQRLENGNTLVVLSSPGHLLEVTPEKETVWDFINPFTTKGTGLWPNNAVFTARRYRAESLDVSERLPPPF
;
A
#
# COMPACT_ATOMS: atom_id res chain seq x y z
N MET A 1 20.95 -0.87 20.94
CA MET A 1 20.83 0.59 21.20
C MET A 1 19.43 0.98 20.78
N SER A 2 18.58 1.40 21.72
CA SER A 2 17.22 1.84 21.44
C SER A 2 17.27 3.06 20.53
N GLY A 3 16.88 2.90 19.27
CA GLY A 3 16.68 4.02 18.37
C GLY A 3 15.50 4.84 18.86
N ALA A 4 15.77 5.94 19.56
CA ALA A 4 14.71 6.87 19.94
C ALA A 4 14.07 7.41 18.65
N ALA A 5 12.74 7.33 18.56
CA ALA A 5 12.00 8.01 17.53
C ALA A 5 12.46 9.48 17.46
N ARG A 6 12.72 9.99 16.26
CA ARG A 6 13.18 11.36 16.06
C ARG A 6 12.22 12.06 15.12
N ASN A 7 11.77 13.21 15.53
CA ASN A 7 11.06 14.12 14.66
C ASN A 7 11.97 14.55 13.49
N THR A 8 11.54 14.36 12.24
CA THR A 8 12.28 14.76 11.03
C THR A 8 12.59 16.25 10.99
N PHE A 9 11.91 17.06 11.77
CA PHE A 9 12.14 18.50 11.92
C PHE A 9 13.14 18.87 13.03
N GLY A 10 13.84 17.87 13.61
CA GLY A 10 14.85 18.11 14.64
C GLY A 10 14.29 18.38 16.05
N GLY A 11 12.99 18.20 16.25
CA GLY A 11 12.36 18.24 17.57
C GLY A 11 12.52 16.93 18.35
N PRO A 12 12.17 16.90 19.65
CA PRO A 12 12.12 15.67 20.43
C PRO A 12 11.06 14.72 19.87
N PRO A 13 11.22 13.38 20.02
CA PRO A 13 10.21 12.43 19.62
C PRO A 13 8.88 12.72 20.34
N ILE A 14 7.79 12.63 19.58
CA ILE A 14 6.44 12.81 20.11
C ILE A 14 5.87 11.43 20.44
N LEU A 15 5.47 11.24 21.69
CA LEU A 15 4.65 10.10 22.12
C LEU A 15 3.70 10.58 23.22
N ARG A 16 2.45 10.82 22.85
CA ARG A 16 1.37 11.20 23.76
C ARG A 16 0.64 9.94 24.19
N ALA A 17 1.13 9.30 25.26
CA ALA A 17 0.59 8.03 25.77
C ALA A 17 -0.89 8.09 26.13
N ASP A 18 -1.41 9.28 26.43
CA ASP A 18 -2.83 9.54 26.72
C ASP A 18 -3.74 9.59 25.49
N LYS A 19 -3.17 9.70 24.28
CA LYS A 19 -3.91 9.89 23.02
C LYS A 19 -3.57 8.88 21.95
N VAL A 20 -2.39 8.28 22.00
CA VAL A 20 -1.93 7.30 20.99
C VAL A 20 -2.77 6.02 21.05
N ASP A 21 -2.98 5.37 19.91
CA ASP A 21 -3.63 4.06 19.85
C ASP A 21 -2.70 2.98 20.45
N PRO A 22 -3.14 2.19 21.44
CA PRO A 22 -2.34 1.17 22.09
C PRO A 22 -2.21 -0.08 21.20
N SER A 23 -1.45 0.00 20.16
CA SER A 23 -1.27 -1.07 19.16
C SER A 23 0.19 -1.30 18.79
N TYR A 24 0.49 -2.48 18.28
CA TYR A 24 1.80 -2.87 17.78
C TYR A 24 1.98 -2.41 16.33
N LEU A 25 3.22 -2.13 15.94
CA LEU A 25 3.57 -1.73 14.58
C LEU A 25 4.24 -2.89 13.84
N LEU A 26 3.68 -3.31 12.72
CA LEU A 26 4.30 -4.22 11.77
C LEU A 26 4.99 -3.44 10.67
N LEU A 27 6.27 -3.72 10.47
CA LEU A 27 7.13 -3.15 9.44
C LEU A 27 7.80 -4.27 8.64
N ALA A 28 7.75 -4.19 7.32
CA ALA A 28 8.62 -4.98 6.45
C ALA A 28 9.82 -4.11 6.02
N THR A 29 11.02 -4.68 6.07
CA THR A 29 12.22 -3.97 5.63
C THR A 29 12.29 -4.02 4.11
N LEU A 30 12.16 -2.86 3.48
CA LEU A 30 12.32 -2.73 2.04
C LEU A 30 13.80 -2.62 1.71
N ASN A 31 14.32 -3.58 0.97
CA ASN A 31 15.70 -3.54 0.49
C ASN A 31 15.74 -2.75 -0.84
N THR A 32 16.37 -1.60 -0.83
CA THR A 32 16.36 -0.68 -1.97
C THR A 32 17.57 -0.82 -2.88
N GLY A 33 18.38 -1.86 -2.67
CA GLY A 33 19.59 -2.13 -3.44
C GLY A 33 19.41 -3.20 -4.52
N ASP A 34 20.44 -3.36 -5.32
CA ASP A 34 20.52 -4.38 -6.39
C ASP A 34 20.86 -5.78 -5.82
N HIS A 35 20.54 -6.02 -4.58
CA HIS A 35 20.83 -7.26 -3.86
C HIS A 35 19.74 -8.30 -4.09
N ARG A 36 19.60 -8.73 -5.33
CA ARG A 36 18.72 -9.84 -5.72
C ARG A 36 19.13 -11.10 -4.97
N GLY A 37 18.31 -11.49 -3.99
CA GLY A 37 18.51 -12.70 -3.22
C GLY A 37 18.88 -12.50 -1.75
N ASP A 38 18.93 -11.26 -1.26
CA ASP A 38 19.12 -10.99 0.16
C ASP A 38 17.87 -11.37 0.96
N GLU A 39 18.10 -11.85 2.17
CA GLU A 39 17.03 -12.16 3.12
C GLU A 39 16.28 -10.89 3.51
N GLY A 40 14.95 -11.00 3.60
CA GLY A 40 14.10 -9.94 4.13
C GLY A 40 13.73 -10.18 5.58
N PHE A 41 13.16 -9.16 6.19
CA PHE A 41 12.66 -9.22 7.56
C PHE A 41 11.33 -8.48 7.68
N ALA A 42 10.45 -9.03 8.52
CA ALA A 42 9.31 -8.30 9.03
C ALA A 42 9.43 -8.22 10.55
N HIS A 43 9.27 -7.02 11.10
CA HIS A 43 9.39 -6.75 12.52
C HIS A 43 8.04 -6.31 13.09
N LEU A 44 7.62 -6.93 14.17
CA LEU A 44 6.57 -6.42 15.04
C LEU A 44 7.24 -5.66 16.18
N THR A 45 6.89 -4.39 16.34
CA THR A 45 7.49 -3.51 17.36
C THR A 45 6.44 -2.92 18.28
N ASP A 46 6.87 -2.45 19.42
CA ASP A 46 6.11 -1.49 20.22
C ASP A 46 6.20 -0.07 19.61
N LEU A 47 5.57 0.89 20.26
CA LEU A 47 5.53 2.29 19.80
C LEU A 47 6.84 3.05 20.02
N THR A 48 7.76 2.49 20.79
CA THR A 48 9.12 3.03 20.97
C THR A 48 10.08 2.54 19.89
N GLY A 49 9.67 1.53 19.10
CA GLY A 49 10.48 0.85 18.09
C GLY A 49 11.28 -0.34 18.67
N ALA A 50 11.00 -0.77 19.90
CA ALA A 50 11.58 -1.99 20.42
C ALA A 50 10.99 -3.21 19.69
N ILE A 51 11.85 -4.09 19.19
CA ILE A 51 11.42 -5.29 18.46
C ILE A 51 10.83 -6.28 19.48
N LEU A 52 9.58 -6.66 19.24
CA LEU A 52 8.87 -7.67 20.02
C LEU A 52 8.94 -9.04 19.34
N HIS A 53 8.89 -9.05 18.02
CA HIS A 53 9.02 -10.26 17.22
C HIS A 53 9.62 -9.97 15.85
N THR A 54 10.32 -10.97 15.28
CA THR A 54 10.92 -10.88 13.94
C THR A 54 10.65 -12.15 13.17
N TRP A 55 10.08 -11.99 11.97
CA TRP A 55 10.09 -13.04 10.96
C TRP A 55 11.25 -12.80 10.00
N LYS A 56 12.09 -13.82 9.84
CA LYS A 56 13.09 -13.87 8.79
C LYS A 56 12.41 -14.47 7.56
N THR A 57 12.37 -13.72 6.49
CA THR A 57 11.81 -14.16 5.22
C THR A 57 12.92 -14.67 4.29
N GLY A 58 12.56 -15.57 3.37
CA GLY A 58 13.57 -16.16 2.47
C GLY A 58 14.12 -15.19 1.44
N TYR A 59 13.39 -14.10 1.18
CA TYR A 59 13.72 -13.10 0.18
C TYR A 59 13.31 -11.71 0.65
N GLU A 60 13.75 -10.68 -0.06
CA GLU A 60 13.34 -9.30 0.17
C GLU A 60 11.80 -9.16 0.24
N THR A 61 11.32 -8.57 1.33
CA THR A 61 9.90 -8.42 1.62
C THR A 61 9.43 -7.01 1.29
N SER A 62 8.37 -6.90 0.49
CA SER A 62 7.76 -5.60 0.18
C SER A 62 6.52 -5.32 1.05
N VAL A 63 5.59 -6.26 1.14
CA VAL A 63 4.33 -6.13 1.88
C VAL A 63 4.15 -7.29 2.84
N ALA A 64 3.67 -6.98 4.05
CA ALA A 64 3.39 -7.97 5.08
C ALA A 64 2.05 -7.69 5.77
N HIS A 65 1.24 -8.75 5.95
CA HIS A 65 -0.05 -8.70 6.66
C HIS A 65 -0.07 -9.75 7.76
N LEU A 66 -0.24 -9.29 9.02
CA LEU A 66 -0.37 -10.16 10.18
C LEU A 66 -1.82 -10.62 10.32
N GLN A 67 -2.01 -11.92 10.50
CA GLN A 67 -3.32 -12.52 10.72
C GLN A 67 -3.62 -12.61 12.23
N LYS A 68 -4.90 -12.70 12.58
CA LYS A 68 -5.37 -12.79 13.96
C LYS A 68 -4.68 -13.92 14.75
N ASN A 69 -4.46 -15.08 14.12
CA ASN A 69 -3.80 -16.24 14.73
C ASN A 69 -2.25 -16.11 14.85
N GLY A 70 -1.69 -14.99 14.45
CA GLY A 70 -0.25 -14.72 14.46
C GLY A 70 0.51 -15.20 13.23
N ASP A 71 -0.16 -15.77 12.22
CA ASP A 71 0.48 -16.08 10.95
C ASP A 71 0.76 -14.79 10.18
N LEU A 72 1.87 -14.75 9.47
CA LEU A 72 2.28 -13.63 8.65
C LEU A 72 2.19 -14.00 7.16
N PHE A 73 1.44 -13.25 6.38
CA PHE A 73 1.54 -13.30 4.93
C PHE A 73 2.54 -12.24 4.44
N VAL A 74 3.44 -12.63 3.53
CA VAL A 74 4.49 -11.76 2.99
C VAL A 74 4.59 -11.88 1.49
N ALA A 75 4.55 -10.75 0.81
CA ALA A 75 4.90 -10.65 -0.61
C ALA A 75 6.39 -10.33 -0.74
N GLN A 76 7.10 -11.11 -1.53
CA GLN A 76 8.55 -11.09 -1.62
C GLN A 76 9.02 -11.01 -3.07
N LEU A 77 10.18 -10.40 -3.27
CA LEU A 77 10.83 -10.31 -4.56
C LEU A 77 11.46 -11.66 -4.94
N GLU A 78 11.09 -12.19 -6.09
CA GLU A 78 11.74 -13.39 -6.64
C GLU A 78 13.12 -13.06 -7.23
N PRO A 79 14.23 -13.58 -6.69
CA PRO A 79 15.58 -13.13 -7.04
C PRO A 79 16.06 -13.59 -8.42
N ASN A 80 15.61 -14.76 -8.89
CA ASN A 80 16.14 -15.41 -10.10
C ASN A 80 15.20 -15.31 -11.31
N ARG A 81 14.42 -14.25 -11.38
CA ARG A 81 13.45 -14.08 -12.43
C ARG A 81 14.10 -13.74 -13.76
N PRO A 82 13.78 -14.44 -14.86
CA PRO A 82 14.28 -14.10 -16.18
C PRO A 82 13.84 -12.67 -16.57
N ASP A 83 14.77 -11.84 -17.00
CA ASP A 83 14.50 -10.42 -17.33
C ASP A 83 13.61 -10.20 -18.56
N THR A 84 13.32 -11.27 -19.31
CA THR A 84 12.75 -11.21 -20.66
C THR A 84 11.24 -11.31 -20.73
N SER A 85 10.54 -11.67 -19.65
CA SER A 85 9.09 -11.94 -19.68
C SER A 85 8.24 -10.97 -18.86
N HIS A 86 8.80 -9.88 -18.32
CA HIS A 86 8.14 -9.13 -17.26
C HIS A 86 8.23 -7.63 -17.48
N PHE A 87 7.15 -6.96 -17.07
CA PHE A 87 7.11 -5.52 -16.95
C PHE A 87 8.28 -5.00 -16.08
N PRO A 88 9.11 -4.08 -16.60
CA PRO A 88 10.30 -3.59 -15.89
C PRO A 88 9.99 -2.57 -14.78
N GLY A 89 8.70 -2.32 -14.48
CA GLY A 89 8.26 -1.32 -13.50
C GLY A 89 8.55 -1.69 -12.04
N GLY A 90 8.36 -0.71 -11.17
CA GLY A 90 8.51 -0.87 -9.72
C GLY A 90 7.39 -1.72 -9.10
N GLY A 91 7.62 -2.24 -7.88
CA GLY A 91 6.62 -2.99 -7.11
C GLY A 91 6.57 -4.48 -7.42
N ARG A 92 7.51 -5.01 -8.18
CA ARG A 92 7.59 -6.47 -8.45
C ARG A 92 7.70 -7.27 -7.16
N THR A 93 6.99 -8.40 -7.11
CA THR A 93 7.11 -9.41 -6.07
C THR A 93 7.39 -10.78 -6.69
N GLY A 94 6.44 -11.64 -6.87
CA GLY A 94 6.58 -12.97 -7.52
C GLY A 94 6.37 -14.12 -6.56
N ILE A 95 6.63 -13.93 -5.27
CA ILE A 95 6.46 -14.93 -4.21
C ILE A 95 5.53 -14.39 -3.14
N LEU A 96 4.51 -15.16 -2.79
CA LEU A 96 3.65 -14.90 -1.64
C LEU A 96 3.74 -16.09 -0.68
N GLN A 97 4.13 -15.84 0.57
CA GLN A 97 4.24 -16.89 1.58
C GLN A 97 3.35 -16.59 2.78
N ARG A 98 2.84 -17.67 3.41
CA ARG A 98 2.28 -17.66 4.75
C ARG A 98 3.28 -18.31 5.68
N LEU A 99 3.70 -17.59 6.71
CA LEU A 99 4.61 -18.04 7.74
C LEU A 99 3.86 -18.21 9.06
N ASP A 100 4.19 -19.24 9.84
CA ASP A 100 3.73 -19.30 11.23
C ASP A 100 4.49 -18.29 12.11
N TRP A 101 4.09 -18.21 13.37
CA TRP A 101 4.77 -17.33 14.34
C TRP A 101 6.27 -17.62 14.48
N ARG A 102 6.75 -18.84 14.19
CA ARG A 102 8.16 -19.21 14.27
C ARG A 102 8.94 -18.94 12.97
N GLY A 103 8.26 -18.46 11.94
CA GLY A 103 8.85 -18.23 10.63
C GLY A 103 8.87 -19.48 9.73
N THR A 104 8.15 -20.55 10.11
CA THR A 104 8.02 -21.74 9.25
C THR A 104 7.08 -21.42 8.10
N VAL A 105 7.48 -21.71 6.86
CA VAL A 105 6.62 -21.55 5.69
C VAL A 105 5.51 -22.60 5.74
N LEU A 106 4.26 -22.15 5.89
CA LEU A 106 3.06 -23.00 5.89
C LEU A 106 2.46 -23.13 4.50
N TRP A 107 2.64 -22.13 3.66
CA TRP A 107 2.10 -22.08 2.30
C TRP A 107 2.91 -21.11 1.44
N GLU A 108 3.00 -21.42 0.14
CA GLU A 108 3.66 -20.57 -0.85
C GLU A 108 2.89 -20.59 -2.16
N TYR A 109 2.77 -19.41 -2.76
CA TYR A 109 2.26 -19.22 -4.13
C TYR A 109 3.27 -18.39 -4.92
N ARG A 110 3.49 -18.81 -6.17
CA ARG A 110 4.37 -18.12 -7.11
C ARG A 110 3.63 -17.73 -8.37
N HIS A 111 3.81 -16.49 -8.78
CA HIS A 111 3.31 -16.03 -10.06
C HIS A 111 4.28 -15.00 -10.63
N GLU A 112 4.78 -15.26 -11.83
CA GLU A 112 5.82 -14.44 -12.46
C GLU A 112 5.43 -12.97 -12.64
N ALA A 113 4.16 -12.64 -12.84
CA ALA A 113 3.67 -11.29 -13.01
C ALA A 113 3.12 -10.65 -11.72
N MET A 114 3.28 -11.28 -10.55
CA MET A 114 2.78 -10.74 -9.29
C MET A 114 3.54 -9.49 -8.88
N HIS A 115 2.80 -8.50 -8.37
CA HIS A 115 3.37 -7.22 -7.95
C HIS A 115 2.60 -6.59 -6.78
N HIS A 116 3.17 -5.56 -6.19
CA HIS A 116 2.65 -4.67 -5.16
C HIS A 116 1.98 -5.37 -3.98
N ASP A 117 0.69 -5.71 -4.07
CA ASP A 117 -0.14 -5.99 -2.91
C ASP A 117 -0.98 -7.26 -3.08
N PHE A 118 -1.51 -7.75 -1.99
CA PHE A 118 -2.41 -8.89 -1.92
C PHE A 118 -3.42 -8.70 -0.79
N GLU A 119 -4.52 -9.46 -0.82
CA GLU A 119 -5.54 -9.45 0.23
C GLU A 119 -5.94 -10.88 0.61
N VAL A 120 -5.92 -11.18 1.91
CA VAL A 120 -6.35 -12.49 2.44
C VAL A 120 -7.85 -12.46 2.71
N LEU A 121 -8.59 -13.32 2.05
CA LEU A 121 -10.05 -13.39 2.19
C LEU A 121 -10.47 -14.25 3.39
N PRO A 122 -11.69 -14.04 3.94
CA PRO A 122 -12.20 -14.83 5.07
C PRO A 122 -12.32 -16.34 4.80
N ASN A 123 -12.45 -16.74 3.53
CA ASN A 123 -12.49 -18.15 3.12
C ASN A 123 -11.10 -18.81 3.01
N GLY A 124 -10.04 -18.06 3.30
CA GLY A 124 -8.64 -18.51 3.22
C GLY A 124 -8.02 -18.40 1.82
N ASN A 125 -8.76 -17.96 0.81
CA ASN A 125 -8.20 -17.61 -0.49
C ASN A 125 -7.42 -16.29 -0.38
N VAL A 126 -6.59 -16.01 -1.39
CA VAL A 126 -5.84 -14.75 -1.47
C VAL A 126 -6.10 -14.10 -2.83
N VAL A 127 -6.41 -12.81 -2.82
CA VAL A 127 -6.42 -12.01 -4.04
C VAL A 127 -5.03 -11.42 -4.22
N VAL A 128 -4.44 -11.63 -5.41
CA VAL A 128 -3.14 -11.08 -5.80
C VAL A 128 -3.28 -10.15 -6.99
N THR A 129 -2.40 -9.15 -7.07
CA THR A 129 -2.29 -8.27 -8.22
C THR A 129 -1.24 -8.81 -9.18
N VAL A 130 -1.56 -8.85 -10.48
CA VAL A 130 -0.65 -9.33 -11.52
C VAL A 130 -0.66 -8.41 -12.73
N TRP A 131 0.49 -8.25 -13.38
CA TRP A 131 0.58 -7.58 -14.68
C TRP A 131 0.18 -8.50 -15.81
N GLU A 132 -0.44 -7.95 -16.84
CA GLU A 132 -0.74 -8.61 -18.09
C GLU A 132 -0.49 -7.69 -19.30
N HIS A 133 -0.21 -8.28 -20.45
CA HIS A 133 -0.16 -7.54 -21.69
C HIS A 133 -1.54 -7.08 -22.14
N ILE A 134 -1.64 -5.84 -22.58
CA ILE A 134 -2.87 -5.31 -23.14
C ILE A 134 -3.11 -5.88 -24.54
N LYS A 135 -4.35 -6.22 -24.83
CA LYS A 135 -4.80 -6.65 -26.15
C LYS A 135 -4.47 -5.58 -27.20
N PRO A 136 -3.95 -5.95 -28.38
CA PRO A 136 -3.49 -4.97 -29.37
C PRO A 136 -4.54 -3.93 -29.80
N GLU A 137 -5.81 -4.33 -29.84
CA GLU A 137 -6.92 -3.43 -30.19
C GLU A 137 -7.16 -2.35 -29.12
N ILE A 138 -6.95 -2.69 -27.85
CA ILE A 138 -7.05 -1.75 -26.73
C ILE A 138 -5.80 -0.86 -26.68
N ALA A 139 -4.63 -1.46 -26.88
CA ALA A 139 -3.36 -0.75 -26.89
C ALA A 139 -3.37 0.44 -27.89
N ARG A 140 -3.92 0.23 -29.09
CA ARG A 140 -4.06 1.28 -30.10
C ARG A 140 -4.96 2.46 -29.68
N ALA A 141 -5.90 2.24 -28.77
CA ALA A 141 -6.74 3.31 -28.23
C ALA A 141 -6.01 4.13 -27.16
N VAL A 142 -4.94 3.57 -26.57
CA VAL A 142 -4.17 4.15 -25.46
C VAL A 142 -2.90 4.84 -25.93
N VAL A 143 -2.22 4.30 -26.97
CA VAL A 143 -0.95 4.84 -27.48
C VAL A 143 -0.96 4.90 -28.99
N SER A 144 -0.40 5.98 -29.53
CA SER A 144 -0.20 6.18 -30.97
C SER A 144 0.96 5.40 -31.58
N ASP A 145 1.85 4.84 -30.73
CA ASP A 145 2.99 4.04 -31.20
C ASP A 145 2.61 2.56 -31.21
N GLU A 146 2.49 1.98 -32.38
CA GLU A 146 2.14 0.56 -32.60
C GLU A 146 3.20 -0.41 -32.07
N ARG A 147 4.39 0.06 -31.72
CA ARG A 147 5.51 -0.75 -31.22
C ARG A 147 5.57 -0.81 -29.70
N ALA A 148 4.77 0.00 -29.00
CA ALA A 148 4.81 0.04 -27.55
C ALA A 148 4.16 -1.22 -26.97
N GLU A 149 4.93 -2.02 -26.26
CA GLU A 149 4.39 -3.01 -25.36
C GLU A 149 3.67 -2.30 -24.20
N LEU A 150 2.38 -2.54 -24.07
CA LEU A 150 1.56 -1.97 -23.01
C LEU A 150 1.13 -3.03 -22.04
N TRP A 151 1.17 -2.65 -20.77
CA TRP A 151 0.78 -3.48 -19.64
C TRP A 151 -0.39 -2.86 -18.88
N CYS A 152 -1.23 -3.70 -18.35
CA CYS A 152 -2.24 -3.35 -17.35
C CYS A 152 -2.28 -4.39 -16.24
N ASP A 153 -3.24 -4.27 -15.36
CA ASP A 153 -3.34 -5.15 -14.21
C ASP A 153 -4.53 -6.09 -14.32
N ALA A 154 -4.36 -7.24 -13.68
CA ALA A 154 -5.44 -8.15 -13.33
C ALA A 154 -5.40 -8.47 -11.82
N LEU A 155 -6.53 -8.91 -11.30
CA LEU A 155 -6.70 -9.45 -9.96
C LEU A 155 -7.04 -10.93 -10.07
N LEU A 156 -6.31 -11.77 -9.37
CA LEU A 156 -6.55 -13.22 -9.33
C LEU A 156 -6.89 -13.64 -7.90
N GLU A 157 -8.00 -14.34 -7.69
CA GLU A 157 -8.28 -15.02 -6.43
C GLU A 157 -7.77 -16.43 -6.50
N VAL A 158 -6.85 -16.76 -5.60
CA VAL A 158 -6.12 -18.03 -5.55
C VAL A 158 -6.51 -18.80 -4.30
N THR A 159 -6.84 -20.08 -4.46
CA THR A 159 -7.14 -20.98 -3.33
C THR A 159 -5.85 -21.39 -2.60
N PRO A 160 -5.94 -21.95 -1.37
CA PRO A 160 -4.79 -22.55 -0.70
C PRO A 160 -4.11 -23.69 -1.47
N ARG A 161 -4.74 -24.24 -2.52
CA ARG A 161 -4.14 -25.25 -3.42
C ARG A 161 -3.43 -24.63 -4.63
N GLY A 162 -3.52 -23.30 -4.80
CA GLY A 162 -2.94 -22.61 -5.94
C GLY A 162 -3.86 -22.48 -7.17
N ASP A 163 -5.13 -22.91 -7.06
CA ASP A 163 -6.08 -22.83 -8.17
C ASP A 163 -6.64 -21.40 -8.25
N VAL A 164 -6.69 -20.80 -9.44
CA VAL A 164 -7.39 -19.54 -9.69
C VAL A 164 -8.89 -19.80 -9.80
N VAL A 165 -9.69 -19.19 -8.95
CA VAL A 165 -11.15 -19.39 -8.87
C VAL A 165 -11.97 -18.16 -9.24
N TRP A 166 -11.35 -17.01 -9.28
CA TRP A 166 -11.93 -15.76 -9.74
C TRP A 166 -10.84 -14.88 -10.32
N GLU A 167 -11.16 -14.12 -11.35
CA GLU A 167 -10.25 -13.18 -12.00
C GLU A 167 -10.98 -11.92 -12.46
N TRP A 168 -10.26 -10.82 -12.51
CA TRP A 168 -10.72 -9.55 -13.04
C TRP A 168 -9.58 -8.89 -13.82
N HIS A 169 -9.85 -8.49 -15.07
CA HIS A 169 -8.86 -7.90 -15.95
C HIS A 169 -9.24 -6.44 -16.23
N ALA A 170 -8.34 -5.50 -15.93
CA ALA A 170 -8.62 -4.07 -16.10
C ALA A 170 -9.04 -3.74 -17.54
N GLN A 171 -8.39 -4.36 -18.52
CA GLN A 171 -8.65 -4.15 -19.93
C GLN A 171 -10.04 -4.59 -20.41
N ASP A 172 -10.73 -5.45 -19.67
CA ASP A 172 -12.07 -5.93 -20.01
C ASP A 172 -13.18 -5.09 -19.35
N HIS A 173 -12.83 -4.23 -18.39
CA HIS A 173 -13.79 -3.53 -17.54
C HIS A 173 -13.64 -2.01 -17.52
N LEU A 174 -12.48 -1.47 -17.91
CA LEU A 174 -12.21 -0.05 -17.95
C LEU A 174 -12.21 0.45 -19.40
N ASP A 175 -12.76 1.65 -19.62
CA ASP A 175 -12.64 2.32 -20.91
C ASP A 175 -11.28 3.05 -20.98
N PRO A 176 -10.38 2.63 -21.90
CA PRO A 176 -9.10 3.27 -22.03
C PRO A 176 -9.18 4.76 -22.37
N LYS A 177 -10.25 5.20 -23.04
CA LYS A 177 -10.43 6.61 -23.39
C LYS A 177 -10.82 7.48 -22.20
N SER A 178 -11.63 6.95 -21.29
CA SER A 178 -12.06 7.68 -20.08
C SER A 178 -11.03 7.63 -18.96
N SER A 179 -10.19 6.59 -18.95
CA SER A 179 -9.15 6.38 -17.95
C SER A 179 -7.73 6.73 -18.45
N LEU A 180 -7.64 7.28 -19.64
CA LEU A 180 -6.38 7.75 -20.22
C LEU A 180 -5.84 8.92 -19.44
N LEU A 181 -4.81 8.60 -18.72
CA LEU A 181 -4.05 9.56 -17.98
C LEU A 181 -2.64 9.55 -18.48
N ASN A 182 -2.22 10.62 -18.91
CA ASN A 182 -0.84 11.00 -18.90
C ASN A 182 -0.15 11.17 -20.22
N GLU A 183 0.19 12.32 -20.31
CA GLU A 183 1.25 13.00 -21.01
C GLU A 183 2.68 12.57 -20.57
N PHE A 184 2.84 11.41 -19.92
CA PHE A 184 4.18 10.88 -19.65
C PHE A 184 4.76 10.20 -20.90
N PRO A 185 5.96 10.55 -21.31
CA PRO A 185 6.54 10.09 -22.58
C PRO A 185 6.87 8.59 -22.65
N HIS A 186 6.81 7.87 -21.52
CA HIS A 186 7.12 6.44 -21.41
C HIS A 186 5.94 5.65 -20.87
N ARG A 187 4.83 5.64 -21.61
CA ARG A 187 3.63 4.88 -21.26
C ARG A 187 3.79 3.43 -21.62
N ILE A 188 4.32 2.64 -20.71
CA ILE A 188 4.38 1.19 -20.84
C ILE A 188 3.34 0.51 -19.91
N GLU A 189 2.74 1.25 -18.97
CA GLU A 189 1.78 0.74 -18.02
C GLU A 189 0.55 1.65 -17.93
N TRP A 190 -0.64 1.05 -18.11
CA TRP A 190 -1.89 1.80 -18.11
C TRP A 190 -2.47 2.03 -16.70
N THR A 191 -2.59 0.98 -15.88
CA THR A 191 -3.39 1.03 -14.64
C THR A 191 -2.56 1.16 -13.36
N HIS A 192 -1.63 0.27 -13.09
CA HIS A 192 -0.76 0.26 -11.93
C HIS A 192 -1.52 0.13 -10.61
N ILE A 193 -2.13 -1.06 -10.37
CA ILE A 193 -2.75 -1.39 -9.09
C ILE A 193 -1.67 -1.48 -8.02
N ASN A 194 -1.79 -0.69 -6.95
CA ASN A 194 -0.83 -0.68 -5.86
C ASN A 194 -1.41 -1.03 -4.50
N SER A 195 -2.71 -1.18 -4.40
CA SER A 195 -3.37 -1.78 -3.23
C SER A 195 -4.69 -2.43 -3.58
N VAL A 196 -5.01 -3.52 -2.87
CA VAL A 196 -6.29 -4.23 -2.95
C VAL A 196 -6.77 -4.57 -1.55
N ARG A 197 -8.07 -4.35 -1.24
CA ARG A 197 -8.68 -4.66 0.06
C ARG A 197 -10.03 -5.30 -0.15
N HIS A 198 -10.33 -6.32 0.63
CA HIS A 198 -11.64 -6.95 0.68
C HIS A 198 -12.64 -6.09 1.43
N VAL A 199 -13.79 -5.87 0.83
CA VAL A 199 -14.91 -5.12 1.40
C VAL A 199 -16.14 -6.02 1.42
N PRO A 200 -16.43 -6.69 2.54
CA PRO A 200 -17.55 -7.65 2.64
C PRO A 200 -18.90 -7.04 2.33
N LYS A 201 -19.07 -5.76 2.66
CA LYS A 201 -20.29 -4.98 2.44
C LYS A 201 -19.92 -3.55 2.11
N ASN A 202 -19.91 -3.21 0.82
CA ASN A 202 -19.54 -1.86 0.40
C ASN A 202 -20.63 -0.84 0.71
N PRO A 203 -20.27 0.43 0.98
CA PRO A 203 -21.20 1.46 1.42
C PRO A 203 -22.13 1.99 0.32
N VAL A 204 -21.88 1.66 -0.95
CA VAL A 204 -22.68 2.17 -2.09
C VAL A 204 -23.93 1.35 -2.30
N ASN A 205 -23.80 0.01 -2.36
CA ASN A 205 -24.91 -0.89 -2.64
C ASN A 205 -25.01 -2.12 -1.73
N GLY A 206 -24.09 -2.26 -0.75
CA GLY A 206 -24.09 -3.34 0.22
C GLY A 206 -23.54 -4.69 -0.29
N GLU A 207 -23.07 -4.78 -1.53
CA GLU A 207 -22.48 -6.00 -2.09
C GLU A 207 -21.04 -6.20 -1.63
N GLU A 208 -20.56 -7.46 -1.72
CA GLU A 208 -19.14 -7.78 -1.57
C GLU A 208 -18.33 -7.18 -2.73
N ALA A 209 -17.24 -6.51 -2.39
CA ALA A 209 -16.39 -5.81 -3.36
C ALA A 209 -14.90 -5.93 -3.02
N LEU A 210 -14.07 -5.56 -3.97
CA LEU A 210 -12.66 -5.23 -3.78
C LEU A 210 -12.49 -3.72 -3.93
N LEU A 211 -11.85 -3.08 -2.96
CA LEU A 211 -11.39 -1.69 -3.04
C LEU A 211 -9.98 -1.68 -3.61
N VAL A 212 -9.77 -0.96 -4.70
CA VAL A 212 -8.55 -1.03 -5.50
C VAL A 212 -8.04 0.38 -5.79
N SER A 213 -6.76 0.64 -5.48
CA SER A 213 -6.09 1.89 -5.88
C SER A 213 -5.31 1.67 -7.18
N MET A 214 -5.66 2.41 -8.24
CA MET A 214 -4.98 2.38 -9.52
C MET A 214 -4.22 3.69 -9.73
N ARG A 215 -2.91 3.65 -9.49
CA ARG A 215 -2.04 4.84 -9.47
C ARG A 215 -2.09 5.64 -10.76
N ASN A 216 -1.99 4.96 -11.91
CA ASN A 216 -1.87 5.63 -13.20
C ASN A 216 -3.21 6.14 -13.75
N THR A 217 -4.34 5.68 -13.22
CA THR A 217 -5.67 6.24 -13.52
C THR A 217 -6.04 7.39 -12.59
N ASN A 218 -5.22 7.69 -11.56
CA ASN A 218 -5.49 8.71 -10.54
C ASN A 218 -6.87 8.53 -9.88
N ALA A 219 -7.26 7.29 -9.63
CA ALA A 219 -8.56 6.96 -9.05
C ALA A 219 -8.51 5.70 -8.20
N VAL A 220 -9.48 5.61 -7.31
CA VAL A 220 -9.77 4.44 -6.48
C VAL A 220 -11.10 3.85 -6.93
N TYR A 221 -11.20 2.52 -6.92
CA TYR A 221 -12.36 1.80 -7.46
C TYR A 221 -12.92 0.81 -6.45
N LEU A 222 -14.24 0.67 -6.40
CA LEU A 222 -14.94 -0.46 -5.81
C LEU A 222 -15.40 -1.40 -6.93
N ILE A 223 -14.92 -2.63 -6.91
CA ILE A 223 -15.18 -3.66 -7.92
C ILE A 223 -16.04 -4.75 -7.30
N SER A 224 -17.23 -5.02 -7.85
CA SER A 224 -18.12 -6.10 -7.40
C SER A 224 -17.46 -7.47 -7.60
N LYS A 225 -17.34 -8.23 -6.53
CA LYS A 225 -16.86 -9.63 -6.60
C LYS A 225 -17.83 -10.49 -7.42
N LYS A 226 -19.13 -10.22 -7.33
CA LYS A 226 -20.19 -11.00 -8.01
C LYS A 226 -20.29 -10.71 -9.49
N THR A 227 -20.33 -9.41 -9.86
CA THR A 227 -20.60 -8.99 -11.26
C THR A 227 -19.37 -8.58 -12.03
N LYS A 228 -18.22 -8.46 -11.35
CA LYS A 228 -16.96 -7.94 -11.90
C LYS A 228 -17.03 -6.48 -12.40
N ARG A 229 -18.16 -5.81 -12.19
CA ARG A 229 -18.35 -4.41 -12.60
C ARG A 229 -17.75 -3.45 -11.57
N VAL A 230 -17.28 -2.30 -12.05
CA VAL A 230 -16.99 -1.16 -11.20
C VAL A 230 -18.31 -0.64 -10.62
N ILE A 231 -18.46 -0.67 -9.29
CA ILE A 231 -19.61 -0.16 -8.54
C ILE A 231 -19.47 1.35 -8.35
N TRP A 232 -18.26 1.79 -8.07
CA TRP A 232 -17.90 3.18 -7.80
C TRP A 232 -16.45 3.43 -8.19
N SER A 233 -16.17 4.64 -8.61
CA SER A 233 -14.81 5.17 -8.68
C SER A 233 -14.77 6.56 -8.07
N SER A 234 -13.64 6.91 -7.46
CA SER A 234 -13.41 8.29 -7.08
C SER A 234 -13.42 9.18 -8.33
N GLU A 235 -13.76 10.45 -8.12
CA GLU A 235 -13.65 11.44 -9.19
C GLU A 235 -12.21 11.49 -9.69
N GLN A 236 -12.05 11.49 -11.00
CA GLN A 236 -10.73 11.50 -11.64
C GLN A 236 -9.98 12.79 -11.28
N TRP A 237 -8.69 12.68 -10.97
CA TRP A 237 -7.86 13.78 -10.49
C TRP A 237 -8.20 14.31 -9.08
N LEU A 238 -9.18 13.72 -8.39
CA LEU A 238 -9.33 13.96 -6.97
C LEU A 238 -8.05 13.54 -6.22
N THR A 239 -7.46 12.42 -6.64
CA THR A 239 -6.11 11.97 -6.24
C THR A 239 -5.14 12.04 -7.43
N ALA A 240 -3.84 11.98 -7.18
CA ALA A 240 -2.83 12.05 -8.23
C ALA A 240 -1.63 11.16 -7.92
N GLY A 241 -1.65 9.93 -8.43
CA GLY A 241 -0.63 8.92 -8.17
C GLY A 241 -0.73 8.29 -6.78
N GLN A 242 -1.95 8.16 -6.25
CA GLN A 242 -2.28 7.71 -4.90
C GLN A 242 -1.87 6.26 -4.62
N HIS A 243 -1.77 5.92 -3.31
CA HIS A 243 -1.49 4.56 -2.82
C HIS A 243 -2.38 4.22 -1.62
N ASP A 244 -2.51 2.90 -1.38
CA ASP A 244 -3.01 2.30 -0.15
C ASP A 244 -4.41 2.80 0.25
N ALA A 245 -5.39 2.55 -0.62
CA ALA A 245 -6.79 2.82 -0.30
C ALA A 245 -7.35 1.78 0.67
N THR A 246 -7.97 2.24 1.76
CA THR A 246 -8.62 1.42 2.79
C THR A 246 -10.02 1.93 3.09
N LEU A 247 -10.92 1.03 3.52
CA LEU A 247 -12.25 1.44 3.99
C LEU A 247 -12.20 1.70 5.49
N THR A 248 -12.74 2.84 5.93
CA THR A 248 -12.89 3.16 7.35
C THR A 248 -14.13 2.46 7.94
N PRO A 249 -14.25 2.34 9.27
CA PRO A 249 -15.45 1.80 9.91
C PRO A 249 -16.75 2.56 9.53
N GLU A 250 -16.64 3.84 9.21
CA GLU A 250 -17.77 4.71 8.80
C GLU A 250 -18.19 4.47 7.35
N GLY A 251 -17.44 3.65 6.61
CA GLY A 251 -17.70 3.34 5.21
C GLY A 251 -17.21 4.41 4.24
N THR A 252 -16.24 5.21 4.63
CA THR A 252 -15.51 6.14 3.77
C THR A 252 -14.19 5.52 3.29
N VAL A 253 -13.63 6.03 2.21
CA VAL A 253 -12.35 5.56 1.65
C VAL A 253 -11.23 6.49 2.09
N LEU A 254 -10.31 5.97 2.88
CA LEU A 254 -9.08 6.65 3.28
C LEU A 254 -7.97 6.29 2.29
N VAL A 255 -7.22 7.28 1.79
CA VAL A 255 -6.18 7.07 0.79
C VAL A 255 -5.04 8.09 0.94
N PHE A 256 -3.81 7.65 0.69
CA PHE A 256 -2.65 8.53 0.60
C PHE A 256 -2.52 9.06 -0.84
N ASP A 257 -2.77 10.36 -1.04
CA ASP A 257 -2.61 11.07 -2.31
C ASP A 257 -1.18 11.60 -2.43
N ASN A 258 -0.33 10.89 -3.18
CA ASN A 258 1.08 11.24 -3.35
C ASN A 258 1.29 12.54 -4.12
N ALA A 259 0.30 12.97 -4.90
CA ALA A 259 0.33 14.15 -5.76
C ALA A 259 1.39 14.12 -6.89
N LEU A 260 2.01 12.95 -7.16
CA LEU A 260 3.06 12.83 -8.19
C LEU A 260 2.59 13.30 -9.58
N HIS A 261 1.35 13.01 -9.93
CA HIS A 261 0.77 13.39 -11.23
C HIS A 261 0.09 14.75 -11.21
N ARG A 262 0.06 15.44 -10.06
CA ARG A 262 -0.59 16.74 -9.93
C ARG A 262 0.23 17.84 -10.59
N ARG A 263 -0.42 18.64 -11.39
CA ARG A 263 0.21 19.81 -11.99
C ARG A 263 -0.10 21.05 -11.14
N PRO A 264 0.91 21.87 -10.81
CA PRO A 264 0.67 23.13 -10.14
C PRO A 264 -0.18 24.04 -11.03
N THR A 265 -1.20 24.67 -10.47
CA THR A 265 -2.06 25.65 -11.16
C THR A 265 -1.42 27.02 -11.24
N SER A 266 -0.37 27.26 -10.46
CA SER A 266 0.44 28.48 -10.46
C SER A 266 1.91 28.19 -10.15
N ARG A 267 2.82 29.12 -10.48
CA ARG A 267 4.24 29.00 -10.17
C ARG A 267 4.56 29.01 -8.67
N SER A 268 3.65 29.50 -7.84
CA SER A 268 3.80 29.58 -6.39
C SER A 268 3.17 28.39 -5.65
N GLU A 269 2.45 27.54 -6.36
CA GLU A 269 1.82 26.35 -5.75
C GLU A 269 2.87 25.29 -5.46
N VAL A 270 2.92 24.86 -4.19
CA VAL A 270 3.73 23.72 -3.77
C VAL A 270 2.87 22.46 -3.93
N VAL A 271 3.26 21.61 -4.88
CA VAL A 271 2.69 20.27 -4.99
C VAL A 271 3.14 19.46 -3.79
N ALA A 272 2.19 18.96 -3.03
CA ALA A 272 2.46 18.19 -1.81
C ALA A 272 1.50 17.02 -1.68
N SER A 273 1.96 15.97 -1.02
CA SER A 273 1.12 14.83 -0.66
C SER A 273 0.09 15.22 0.40
N ARG A 274 -0.94 14.43 0.49
CA ARG A 274 -1.97 14.53 1.53
C ARG A 274 -2.61 13.16 1.80
N VAL A 275 -3.23 13.02 2.95
CA VAL A 275 -4.14 11.92 3.23
C VAL A 275 -5.56 12.46 3.14
N ILE A 276 -6.42 11.82 2.40
CA ILE A 276 -7.83 12.21 2.27
C ILE A 276 -8.76 11.06 2.58
N GLU A 277 -9.94 11.43 3.05
CA GLU A 277 -11.06 10.53 3.27
C GLU A 277 -12.21 10.94 2.34
N ILE A 278 -12.71 10.00 1.56
CA ILE A 278 -13.72 10.22 0.53
C ILE A 278 -14.97 9.44 0.89
N ASP A 279 -16.13 10.08 0.91
CA ASP A 279 -17.40 9.38 0.99
C ASP A 279 -17.80 8.84 -0.40
N PRO A 280 -17.80 7.52 -0.63
CA PRO A 280 -18.09 6.96 -1.95
C PRO A 280 -19.56 7.11 -2.38
N ARG A 281 -20.45 7.55 -1.48
CA ARG A 281 -21.86 7.83 -1.78
C ARG A 281 -22.04 9.20 -2.44
N THR A 282 -21.11 10.12 -2.20
CA THR A 282 -21.22 11.54 -2.66
C THR A 282 -20.00 12.04 -3.42
N ASN A 283 -18.88 11.30 -3.38
CA ASN A 283 -17.54 11.73 -3.81
C ASN A 283 -16.98 12.95 -3.05
N ALA A 284 -17.58 13.32 -1.93
CA ALA A 284 -17.10 14.42 -1.11
C ALA A 284 -15.86 13.99 -0.30
N VAL A 285 -14.88 14.90 -0.21
CA VAL A 285 -13.77 14.75 0.75
C VAL A 285 -14.30 15.18 2.12
N THR A 286 -14.34 14.23 3.06
CA THR A 286 -14.86 14.43 4.42
C THR A 286 -13.78 14.79 5.43
N TRP A 287 -12.53 14.41 5.16
CA TRP A 287 -11.37 14.73 5.96
C TRP A 287 -10.12 14.81 5.08
N GLU A 288 -9.20 15.71 5.44
CA GLU A 288 -7.95 15.88 4.72
C GLU A 288 -6.82 16.26 5.71
N LEU A 289 -5.69 15.59 5.60
CA LEU A 289 -4.46 15.93 6.30
C LEU A 289 -3.40 16.35 5.28
N THR A 290 -2.79 17.50 5.49
CA THR A 290 -1.61 18.00 4.78
C THR A 290 -0.44 18.16 5.74
N GLY A 291 0.75 18.44 5.25
CA GLY A 291 1.92 18.68 6.12
C GLY A 291 1.83 19.93 6.99
N GLY A 292 0.91 20.84 6.69
CA GLY A 292 0.73 22.08 7.45
C GLY A 292 0.43 23.29 6.56
N PRO A 293 0.28 24.48 7.17
CA PRO A 293 -0.13 25.70 6.47
C PRO A 293 0.98 26.31 5.60
N SER A 294 2.24 26.17 6.00
CA SER A 294 3.37 26.74 5.25
C SER A 294 3.80 25.85 4.07
N SER A 295 4.45 26.45 3.08
CA SER A 295 5.01 25.72 1.94
C SER A 295 6.09 24.72 2.35
N SER A 296 6.91 25.05 3.36
CA SER A 296 7.95 24.17 3.89
C SER A 296 7.37 22.95 4.60
N GLU A 297 6.32 23.11 5.40
CA GLU A 297 5.63 22.01 6.06
C GLU A 297 4.97 21.08 5.03
N ARG A 298 4.31 21.65 4.01
CA ARG A 298 3.75 20.85 2.92
C ARG A 298 4.81 20.11 2.13
N ALA A 299 5.93 20.74 1.82
CA ALA A 299 7.04 20.11 1.12
C ALA A 299 7.66 18.96 1.92
N SER A 300 7.75 19.09 3.24
CA SER A 300 8.26 18.02 4.11
C SER A 300 7.33 16.80 4.24
N PHE A 301 6.05 16.99 3.97
CA PHE A 301 5.06 15.91 3.92
C PHE A 301 5.00 15.23 2.54
N TYR A 302 5.78 15.71 1.57
CA TYR A 302 5.76 15.15 0.22
C TYR A 302 6.49 13.81 0.14
N SER A 303 5.79 12.80 -0.41
CA SER A 303 6.36 11.51 -0.77
C SER A 303 5.71 11.01 -2.06
N SER A 304 6.50 10.94 -3.11
CA SER A 304 6.02 10.78 -4.49
C SER A 304 5.47 9.39 -4.82
N ILE A 305 5.86 8.37 -4.07
CA ILE A 305 5.49 6.98 -4.32
C ILE A 305 5.36 6.20 -3.01
N MET A 306 4.79 4.99 -3.11
CA MET A 306 4.51 4.16 -1.95
C MET A 306 3.61 4.92 -0.96
N CYS A 307 3.82 4.78 0.35
CA CYS A 307 3.03 5.43 1.39
C CYS A 307 1.71 4.74 1.68
N GLY A 308 1.10 5.14 2.77
CA GLY A 308 -0.19 4.61 3.17
C GLY A 308 -0.82 5.35 4.33
N ALA A 309 -2.07 5.00 4.61
CA ALA A 309 -2.79 5.47 5.77
C ALA A 309 -3.71 4.37 6.31
N GLN A 310 -3.86 4.33 7.64
CA GLN A 310 -4.77 3.41 8.30
C GLN A 310 -5.55 4.15 9.36
N ARG A 311 -6.90 4.07 9.32
CA ARG A 311 -7.74 4.52 10.43
C ARG A 311 -7.60 3.51 11.57
N LEU A 312 -7.21 4.01 12.75
CA LEU A 312 -7.03 3.23 13.96
C LEU A 312 -8.35 3.15 14.76
N GLU A 313 -8.44 2.18 15.67
CA GLU A 313 -9.68 1.94 16.42
C GLU A 313 -10.07 3.06 17.37
N ASN A 314 -9.09 3.86 17.85
CA ASN A 314 -9.36 5.05 18.66
C ASN A 314 -9.80 6.27 17.82
N GLY A 315 -9.92 6.14 16.50
CA GLY A 315 -10.26 7.21 15.56
C GLY A 315 -9.06 7.97 14.99
N ASN A 316 -7.87 7.77 15.53
CA ASN A 316 -6.64 8.35 14.98
C ASN A 316 -6.29 7.76 13.62
N THR A 317 -5.37 8.38 12.92
CA THR A 317 -4.86 7.90 11.63
C THR A 317 -3.36 7.68 11.70
N LEU A 318 -2.93 6.43 11.43
CA LEU A 318 -1.54 6.17 11.08
C LEU A 318 -1.29 6.71 9.67
N VAL A 319 -0.19 7.42 9.49
CA VAL A 319 0.31 7.91 8.20
C VAL A 319 1.72 7.38 7.99
N VAL A 320 1.97 6.81 6.84
CA VAL A 320 3.27 6.25 6.45
C VAL A 320 3.84 7.07 5.29
N LEU A 321 4.86 7.88 5.58
CA LEU A 321 5.67 8.55 4.57
C LEU A 321 6.84 7.63 4.21
N SER A 322 6.67 6.84 3.17
CA SER A 322 7.51 5.67 2.89
C SER A 322 8.95 6.00 2.56
N SER A 323 9.17 6.97 1.68
CA SER A 323 10.52 7.30 1.21
C SER A 323 11.46 7.73 2.34
N PRO A 324 11.07 8.63 3.26
CA PRO A 324 11.91 8.97 4.42
C PRO A 324 11.83 7.96 5.57
N GLY A 325 11.03 6.89 5.45
CA GLY A 325 10.78 5.96 6.55
C GLY A 325 10.13 6.62 7.78
N HIS A 326 9.30 7.62 7.56
CA HIS A 326 8.69 8.44 8.61
C HIS A 326 7.22 8.05 8.80
N LEU A 327 6.84 7.70 10.01
CA LEU A 327 5.51 7.30 10.39
C LEU A 327 4.94 8.25 11.43
N LEU A 328 3.68 8.62 11.26
CA LEU A 328 2.97 9.53 12.14
C LEU A 328 1.66 8.91 12.60
N GLU A 329 1.24 9.19 13.82
CA GLU A 329 -0.15 9.05 14.23
C GLU A 329 -0.74 10.42 14.53
N VAL A 330 -1.89 10.72 13.92
CA VAL A 330 -2.59 12.00 14.11
C VAL A 330 -4.02 11.77 14.60
N THR A 331 -4.52 12.66 15.44
CA THR A 331 -5.92 12.63 15.88
C THR A 331 -6.85 13.06 14.72
N PRO A 332 -8.19 12.89 14.86
CA PRO A 332 -9.15 13.46 13.92
C PRO A 332 -9.00 14.98 13.73
N GLU A 333 -8.56 15.71 14.76
CA GLU A 333 -8.28 17.14 14.74
C GLU A 333 -6.90 17.48 14.16
N LYS A 334 -6.15 16.46 13.69
CA LYS A 334 -4.84 16.59 13.02
C LYS A 334 -3.70 16.96 13.97
N GLU A 335 -3.85 16.70 15.27
CA GLU A 335 -2.74 16.78 16.22
C GLU A 335 -1.84 15.53 16.05
N THR A 336 -0.54 15.73 15.89
CA THR A 336 0.42 14.62 15.89
C THR A 336 0.62 14.14 17.32
N VAL A 337 0.30 12.88 17.58
CA VAL A 337 0.40 12.25 18.91
C VAL A 337 1.50 11.20 18.98
N TRP A 338 2.00 10.75 17.84
CA TRP A 338 3.15 9.87 17.74
C TRP A 338 3.93 10.19 16.46
N ASP A 339 5.26 10.16 16.55
CA ASP A 339 6.17 10.46 15.46
C ASP A 339 7.35 9.49 15.56
N PHE A 340 7.57 8.74 14.48
CA PHE A 340 8.52 7.64 14.46
C PHE A 340 9.29 7.60 13.15
N ILE A 341 10.60 7.52 13.25
CA ILE A 341 11.47 7.24 12.11
C ILE A 341 11.89 5.78 12.15
N ASN A 342 11.63 5.06 11.09
CA ASN A 342 12.02 3.66 10.95
C ASN A 342 13.53 3.50 11.20
N PRO A 343 13.93 2.79 12.28
CA PRO A 343 15.35 2.59 12.61
C PRO A 343 15.98 1.43 11.83
N PHE A 344 15.17 0.61 11.16
CA PHE A 344 15.63 -0.57 10.45
C PHE A 344 16.14 -0.16 9.08
N THR A 345 17.45 -0.26 8.89
CA THR A 345 18.10 0.14 7.64
C THR A 345 18.62 -1.09 6.92
N THR A 346 18.54 -1.04 5.59
CA THR A 346 19.13 -2.05 4.72
C THR A 346 20.45 -1.53 4.13
N LYS A 347 21.28 -2.42 3.63
CA LYS A 347 22.59 -2.07 3.03
C LYS A 347 22.49 -1.49 1.62
N GLY A 348 21.28 -1.17 1.16
CA GLY A 348 21.03 -0.78 -0.21
C GLY A 348 21.75 0.52 -0.63
N THR A 349 22.24 0.55 -1.85
CA THR A 349 22.74 1.73 -2.56
C THR A 349 21.69 2.28 -3.53
N GLY A 350 20.41 1.93 -3.31
CA GLY A 350 19.31 2.19 -4.23
C GLY A 350 18.86 3.65 -4.30
N LEU A 351 17.82 3.88 -5.07
CA LEU A 351 17.22 5.19 -5.31
C LEU A 351 16.55 5.79 -4.05
N TRP A 352 16.36 5.00 -2.99
CA TRP A 352 15.62 5.36 -1.79
C TRP A 352 16.52 5.40 -0.56
N PRO A 353 16.17 6.17 0.47
CA PRO A 353 16.81 6.08 1.77
C PRO A 353 16.80 4.65 2.32
N ASN A 354 17.84 4.26 3.01
CA ASN A 354 18.02 2.89 3.52
C ASN A 354 16.94 2.43 4.52
N ASN A 355 16.17 3.37 5.07
CA ASN A 355 15.08 3.12 6.02
C ASN A 355 13.69 3.24 5.39
N ALA A 356 13.59 3.28 4.07
CA ALA A 356 12.29 3.30 3.38
C ALA A 356 11.47 2.05 3.71
N VAL A 357 10.14 2.23 3.74
CA VAL A 357 9.18 1.14 3.90
C VAL A 357 8.15 1.21 2.77
N PHE A 358 7.64 0.08 2.30
CA PHE A 358 6.56 0.13 1.32
C PHE A 358 5.27 0.56 1.99
N THR A 359 4.87 -0.16 3.03
CA THR A 359 3.73 0.15 3.90
C THR A 359 4.03 -0.30 5.33
N ALA A 360 3.23 0.17 6.28
CA ALA A 360 3.24 -0.30 7.66
C ALA A 360 1.81 -0.40 8.18
N ARG A 361 1.57 -1.28 9.16
CA ARG A 361 0.24 -1.50 9.75
C ARG A 361 0.33 -1.57 11.26
N ARG A 362 -0.73 -1.09 11.90
CA ARG A 362 -0.94 -1.18 13.34
C ARG A 362 -1.95 -2.26 13.67
N TYR A 363 -1.68 -3.02 14.74
CA TYR A 363 -2.50 -4.12 15.22
C TYR A 363 -2.69 -4.01 16.72
N ARG A 364 -3.93 -3.95 17.19
CA ARG A 364 -4.22 -3.98 18.62
C ARG A 364 -3.99 -5.37 19.21
N ALA A 365 -3.59 -5.40 20.48
CA ALA A 365 -3.40 -6.66 21.21
C ALA A 365 -4.64 -7.54 21.17
N GLU A 366 -5.82 -6.94 21.38
CA GLU A 366 -7.11 -7.63 21.41
C GLU A 366 -7.50 -8.26 20.07
N SER A 367 -6.93 -7.75 18.98
CA SER A 367 -7.15 -8.29 17.63
C SER A 367 -6.29 -9.52 17.31
N LEU A 368 -5.33 -9.86 18.19
CA LEU A 368 -4.36 -10.94 17.98
C LEU A 368 -4.53 -12.05 19.02
N ASP A 369 -4.73 -13.28 18.57
CA ASP A 369 -4.77 -14.47 19.43
C ASP A 369 -3.41 -14.80 20.08
N VAL A 370 -2.35 -14.13 19.67
CA VAL A 370 -0.97 -14.26 20.19
C VAL A 370 -0.59 -13.17 21.17
N SER A 371 -1.52 -12.31 21.56
CA SER A 371 -1.27 -11.16 22.44
C SER A 371 -0.64 -11.54 23.79
N GLU A 372 -0.96 -12.71 24.34
CA GLU A 372 -0.35 -13.22 25.59
C GLU A 372 1.17 -13.43 25.49
N ARG A 373 1.71 -13.48 24.27
CA ARG A 373 3.16 -13.63 23.99
C ARG A 373 3.87 -12.29 23.89
N LEU A 374 3.13 -11.20 23.91
CA LEU A 374 3.64 -9.86 23.66
C LEU A 374 3.52 -9.01 24.93
N PRO A 375 4.53 -8.18 25.26
CA PRO A 375 4.39 -7.17 26.29
C PRO A 375 3.41 -6.09 25.83
N PRO A 376 2.95 -5.20 26.73
CA PRO A 376 2.17 -4.04 26.32
C PRO A 376 2.85 -3.25 25.20
N PRO A 377 2.10 -2.56 24.31
CA PRO A 377 2.65 -1.84 23.15
C PRO A 377 3.43 -0.57 23.53
N PHE A 378 3.39 -0.14 24.80
CA PHE A 378 4.22 0.92 25.43
C PHE A 378 4.13 0.89 26.95
#